data_e6793493a88c4d12e50f70bbe6d64def
#
_entry.id   e6793493a88c4d12e50f70bbe6d64def
#
_cell.length_a   1.000
_cell.length_b   1.000
_cell.length_c   1.000
_cell.angle_alpha   90.00
_cell.angle_beta   90.00
_cell.angle_gamma   90.00
#
_symmetry.space_group_name_H-M   'P 1'
#
loop_
_entity.id
_entity.type
_entity.pdbx_description
1 polymer ?
#
loop_
_entity_poly.entity_id
_entity_poly.type
_entity_poly.pdbx_seq_one_letter_code
_entity_poly.pdbx_strand_id
1 'polypeptide(L)'
;AYEFAQCLVGSEMCIRDRNETHNHPTEIEPFGGAATCIGGAIRDPLSGRSYVYQAMRISGAGDITTPIAETRAGKLPQQVISKTAAHGYSSYGNQIGLATTYVREYFHPGFVAKRMELGAVVGAAPKENVVREKPEAGDVIILLGGKTGRDGVGGATGSSKVQTVESVETAGAEVQKGNAIEERKIQRLFRNGDVTRLIKKSNDFGAGGVCVAIGELADGLEIDLDKVPLKYQGLNGTEIAISESQERMAVVVRPEDVDAFVAECNKENIDAVVVATVTEKPNLVMHWNGETIVDLERRFLDTNGVRVVVDAKVVDKDVKLPEERQTSAETLEADTLEVLADLNHASQKGLQTIFDSSVGRSTVNHPLGGRYQITPTEASVQKLPVQHGVTTTASVMAQGFNPYVAEWSPYHGAAYAVIEATARLVAAGANWSKARFSYQEYFERMDKQAERFGQPVAALLGSIAVSYTHLRAHETLSDL
;
A
#
# COMPACT_ATOMS: atom_id res chain seq x y z
N ALA A 1 8.25 -9.97 -4.35
CA ALA A 1 8.35 -8.88 -3.39
C ALA A 1 9.25 -9.34 -2.25
N TYR A 2 10.43 -8.72 -2.08
CA TYR A 2 11.33 -9.05 -0.99
C TYR A 2 10.85 -8.31 0.27
N GLU A 3 10.42 -9.06 1.26
CA GLU A 3 10.06 -8.54 2.58
C GLU A 3 11.33 -8.26 3.39
N PHE A 4 11.72 -7.01 3.47
CA PHE A 4 12.77 -6.60 4.41
C PHE A 4 12.13 -6.28 5.76
N ALA A 5 12.24 -7.19 6.73
CA ALA A 5 12.04 -6.84 8.12
C ALA A 5 13.31 -6.17 8.63
N GLN A 6 13.29 -4.86 8.81
CA GLN A 6 14.38 -4.15 9.45
C GLN A 6 14.17 -4.17 10.96
N CYS A 7 15.10 -4.81 11.68
CA CYS A 7 15.23 -4.61 13.10
C CYS A 7 16.10 -3.38 13.32
N LEU A 8 15.57 -2.31 13.89
CA LEU A 8 16.40 -1.18 14.31
C LEU A 8 17.43 -1.67 15.31
N VAL A 9 18.72 -1.42 15.02
CA VAL A 9 19.82 -1.77 15.93
C VAL A 9 19.60 -1.03 17.26
N GLY A 10 19.49 -1.81 18.36
CA GLY A 10 19.23 -1.27 19.69
C GLY A 10 17.78 -1.18 20.13
N SER A 11 16.78 -1.57 19.29
CA SER A 11 15.38 -1.75 19.69
C SER A 11 15.01 -3.24 19.75
N GLU A 12 14.15 -3.60 20.70
CA GLU A 12 13.54 -4.95 20.77
C GLU A 12 12.35 -5.10 19.80
N MET A 13 12.15 -4.13 18.91
CA MET A 13 11.07 -4.08 17.95
C MET A 13 11.58 -4.31 16.53
N CYS A 14 10.87 -5.14 15.77
CA CYS A 14 10.97 -5.22 14.32
C CYS A 14 10.04 -4.17 13.69
N ILE A 15 10.57 -3.35 12.79
CA ILE A 15 9.81 -2.31 12.07
C ILE A 15 9.67 -2.72 10.62
N ARG A 16 8.47 -2.54 10.07
CA ARG A 16 8.17 -2.75 8.66
C ARG A 16 7.42 -1.56 8.12
N ASP A 17 7.76 -1.16 6.92
CA ASP A 17 7.00 -0.18 6.14
C ASP A 17 6.41 -0.83 4.88
N ARG A 18 5.38 -0.21 4.36
CA ARG A 18 4.75 -0.58 3.10
C ARG A 18 4.17 0.65 2.43
N ASN A 19 4.36 0.73 1.11
CA ASN A 19 3.61 1.62 0.23
C ASN A 19 2.65 0.77 -0.61
N GLU A 20 1.41 1.22 -0.72
CA GLU A 20 0.40 0.58 -1.56
C GLU A 20 -0.26 1.62 -2.46
N THR A 21 -0.47 1.26 -3.73
CA THR A 21 -1.22 2.09 -4.67
C THR A 21 -2.48 1.40 -5.13
N HIS A 22 -3.57 2.15 -5.20
CA HIS A 22 -4.85 1.65 -5.66
C HIS A 22 -5.51 2.64 -6.64
N ASN A 23 -4.75 2.97 -7.70
CA ASN A 23 -5.08 4.05 -8.64
C ASN A 23 -6.36 3.77 -9.43
N HIS A 24 -6.41 2.62 -10.11
CA HIS A 24 -7.50 2.26 -11.00
C HIS A 24 -8.83 2.02 -10.25
N PRO A 25 -8.87 1.22 -9.18
CA PRO A 25 -10.11 1.02 -8.43
C PRO A 25 -10.67 2.32 -7.84
N THR A 26 -9.79 3.20 -7.34
CA THR A 26 -10.20 4.50 -6.78
C THR A 26 -10.77 5.44 -7.85
N GLU A 27 -10.36 5.30 -9.10
CA GLU A 27 -10.91 6.09 -10.20
C GLU A 27 -12.33 5.67 -10.57
N ILE A 28 -12.69 4.39 -10.39
CA ILE A 28 -14.00 3.81 -10.74
C ILE A 28 -14.96 3.90 -9.56
N GLU A 29 -14.54 3.45 -8.39
CA GLU A 29 -15.28 3.43 -7.14
C GLU A 29 -14.42 4.08 -6.05
N PRO A 30 -14.44 5.42 -5.94
CA PRO A 30 -13.46 6.15 -5.15
C PRO A 30 -13.44 5.81 -3.66
N PHE A 31 -14.60 5.50 -3.07
CA PHE A 31 -14.67 5.17 -1.64
C PHE A 31 -14.02 3.82 -1.34
N GLY A 32 -14.46 2.76 -2.01
CA GLY A 32 -13.94 1.41 -1.79
C GLY A 32 -12.50 1.26 -2.26
N GLY A 33 -12.16 1.88 -3.41
CA GLY A 33 -10.79 1.84 -3.92
C GLY A 33 -9.77 2.46 -2.96
N ALA A 34 -10.07 3.61 -2.37
CA ALA A 34 -9.20 4.25 -1.38
C ALA A 34 -9.21 3.51 -0.03
N ALA A 35 -10.36 2.96 0.38
CA ALA A 35 -10.44 2.11 1.57
C ALA A 35 -9.58 0.84 1.43
N THR A 36 -9.63 0.19 0.26
CA THR A 36 -8.81 -0.98 -0.04
C THR A 36 -7.32 -0.65 -0.13
N CYS A 37 -6.97 0.55 -0.61
CA CYS A 37 -5.58 1.03 -0.63
C CYS A 37 -4.95 0.95 0.76
N ILE A 38 -5.59 1.54 1.77
CA ILE A 38 -5.06 1.49 3.14
C ILE A 38 -5.20 0.10 3.76
N GLY A 39 -6.27 -0.65 3.48
CA GLY A 39 -6.45 -2.02 3.96
C GLY A 39 -5.34 -2.95 3.49
N GLY A 40 -4.99 -2.95 2.20
CA GLY A 40 -3.87 -3.70 1.65
C GLY A 40 -2.53 -3.29 2.27
N ALA A 41 -2.27 -1.97 2.36
CA ALA A 41 -1.07 -1.46 3.00
C ALA A 41 -0.88 -1.95 4.44
N ILE A 42 -1.97 -2.17 5.18
CA ILE A 42 -1.94 -2.69 6.56
C ILE A 42 -1.63 -4.19 6.59
N ARG A 43 -2.25 -4.99 5.73
CA ARG A 43 -2.12 -6.45 5.76
C ARG A 43 -0.73 -6.95 5.38
N ASP A 44 -0.02 -6.25 4.49
CA ASP A 44 1.36 -6.61 4.15
C ASP A 44 2.30 -6.66 5.37
N PRO A 45 2.41 -5.61 6.20
CA PRO A 45 3.18 -5.70 7.45
C PRO A 45 2.61 -6.72 8.44
N LEU A 46 1.29 -6.93 8.48
CA LEU A 46 0.68 -7.97 9.32
C LEU A 46 1.15 -9.36 8.90
N SER A 47 1.33 -9.64 7.59
CA SER A 47 1.95 -10.88 7.11
C SER A 47 3.31 -11.12 7.75
N GLY A 48 4.02 -10.05 8.09
CA GLY A 48 5.24 -10.09 8.91
C GLY A 48 5.01 -9.98 10.42
N ARG A 49 3.81 -10.15 10.93
CA ARG A 49 3.38 -10.02 12.34
C ARG A 49 3.57 -8.60 12.90
N SER A 50 3.73 -7.59 12.05
CA SER A 50 3.91 -6.21 12.49
C SER A 50 2.57 -5.49 12.57
N TYR A 51 2.23 -5.00 13.76
CA TYR A 51 1.05 -4.18 14.00
C TYR A 51 1.26 -2.78 13.40
N VAL A 52 0.41 -2.40 12.45
CA VAL A 52 0.48 -1.09 11.80
C VAL A 52 -0.13 -0.03 12.70
N TYR A 53 0.64 1.04 12.95
CA TYR A 53 0.28 2.11 13.90
C TYR A 53 0.45 3.52 13.33
N GLN A 54 1.03 3.65 12.16
CA GLN A 54 1.33 4.93 11.52
C GLN A 54 0.96 4.88 10.05
N ALA A 55 0.29 5.93 9.54
CA ALA A 55 -0.07 6.04 8.14
C ALA A 55 0.12 7.44 7.57
N MET A 56 0.32 7.49 6.26
CA MET A 56 0.29 8.68 5.41
C MET A 56 -0.59 8.41 4.21
N ARG A 57 -1.26 9.45 3.70
CA ARG A 57 -1.96 9.41 2.42
C ARG A 57 -1.39 10.45 1.47
N ILE A 58 -1.02 10.01 0.28
CA ILE A 58 -0.54 10.86 -0.80
C ILE A 58 -1.39 10.55 -2.03
N SER A 59 -2.00 11.58 -2.62
CA SER A 59 -2.87 11.40 -3.76
C SER A 59 -2.61 12.45 -4.85
N GLY A 60 -3.05 12.16 -6.06
CA GLY A 60 -2.97 13.06 -7.20
C GLY A 60 -4.29 13.12 -7.94
N ALA A 61 -4.75 14.33 -8.23
CA ALA A 61 -5.97 14.65 -8.96
C ALA A 61 -5.70 15.66 -10.06
N GLY A 62 -6.59 15.72 -11.05
CA GLY A 62 -6.70 16.90 -11.90
C GLY A 62 -7.30 18.07 -11.15
N ASP A 63 -7.62 19.14 -11.86
CA ASP A 63 -8.26 20.31 -11.27
C ASP A 63 -9.66 19.99 -10.72
N ILE A 64 -9.78 20.03 -9.39
CA ILE A 64 -11.05 19.75 -8.68
C ILE A 64 -12.06 20.89 -8.79
N THR A 65 -11.67 22.04 -9.31
CA THR A 65 -12.58 23.18 -9.57
C THR A 65 -13.25 23.10 -10.93
N THR A 66 -12.83 22.16 -11.79
CA THR A 66 -13.43 21.92 -13.10
C THR A 66 -14.92 21.64 -12.94
N PRO A 67 -15.81 22.39 -13.64
CA PRO A 67 -17.24 22.16 -13.61
C PRO A 67 -17.63 20.72 -14.01
N ILE A 68 -18.65 20.16 -13.35
CA ILE A 68 -19.10 18.78 -13.64
C ILE A 68 -19.47 18.61 -15.13
N ALA A 69 -20.05 19.64 -15.74
CA ALA A 69 -20.42 19.61 -17.15
C ALA A 69 -19.22 19.48 -18.12
N GLU A 70 -18.01 19.81 -17.65
CA GLU A 70 -16.76 19.71 -18.42
C GLU A 70 -16.01 18.41 -18.13
N THR A 71 -16.62 17.50 -17.38
CA THR A 71 -16.01 16.20 -17.08
C THR A 71 -15.75 15.43 -18.36
N ARG A 72 -14.53 14.91 -18.51
CA ARG A 72 -14.16 14.07 -19.65
C ARG A 72 -15.06 12.84 -19.75
N ALA A 73 -15.53 12.51 -20.94
CA ALA A 73 -16.35 11.32 -21.19
C ALA A 73 -15.66 10.03 -20.66
N GLY A 74 -16.42 9.19 -19.97
CA GLY A 74 -15.93 7.95 -19.35
C GLY A 74 -15.13 8.16 -18.05
N LYS A 75 -15.14 9.36 -17.48
CA LYS A 75 -14.48 9.67 -16.19
C LYS A 75 -15.50 10.21 -15.19
N LEU A 76 -15.23 10.01 -13.91
CA LEU A 76 -15.92 10.73 -12.85
C LEU A 76 -15.35 12.14 -12.70
N PRO A 77 -16.15 13.12 -12.23
CA PRO A 77 -15.65 14.47 -11.94
C PRO A 77 -14.50 14.43 -10.92
N GLN A 78 -13.43 15.22 -11.14
CA GLN A 78 -12.26 15.23 -10.29
C GLN A 78 -12.59 15.55 -8.82
N GLN A 79 -13.46 16.50 -8.57
CA GLN A 79 -13.92 16.83 -7.22
C GLN A 79 -14.65 15.67 -6.52
N VAL A 80 -15.41 14.86 -7.28
CA VAL A 80 -16.13 13.69 -6.74
C VAL A 80 -15.13 12.61 -6.34
N ILE A 81 -14.17 12.30 -7.22
CA ILE A 81 -13.12 11.31 -6.95
C ILE A 81 -12.32 11.74 -5.71
N SER A 82 -11.80 12.97 -5.70
CA SER A 82 -10.95 13.48 -4.64
C SER A 82 -11.65 13.45 -3.27
N LYS A 83 -12.86 13.99 -3.19
CA LYS A 83 -13.64 14.02 -1.95
C LYS A 83 -14.03 12.62 -1.48
N THR A 84 -14.52 11.79 -2.37
CA THR A 84 -15.03 10.45 -2.00
C THR A 84 -13.91 9.49 -1.64
N ALA A 85 -12.78 9.54 -2.35
CA ALA A 85 -11.59 8.77 -2.01
C ALA A 85 -11.02 9.15 -0.64
N ALA A 86 -10.94 10.44 -0.34
CA ALA A 86 -10.51 10.91 0.97
C ALA A 86 -11.43 10.40 2.10
N HIS A 87 -12.74 10.39 1.87
CA HIS A 87 -13.70 9.81 2.82
C HIS A 87 -13.54 8.30 2.97
N GLY A 88 -13.29 7.55 1.90
CA GLY A 88 -13.05 6.10 1.95
C GLY A 88 -11.82 5.77 2.78
N TYR A 89 -10.71 6.41 2.49
CA TYR A 89 -9.45 6.21 3.21
C TYR A 89 -9.56 6.60 4.70
N SER A 90 -10.11 7.79 4.99
CA SER A 90 -10.26 8.27 6.39
C SER A 90 -11.24 7.41 7.17
N SER A 91 -12.35 7.00 6.58
CA SER A 91 -13.34 6.12 7.21
C SER A 91 -12.69 4.80 7.64
N TYR A 92 -11.90 4.19 6.77
CA TYR A 92 -11.20 2.94 7.06
C TYR A 92 -10.21 3.12 8.21
N GLY A 93 -9.28 4.08 8.08
CA GLY A 93 -8.26 4.35 9.10
C GLY A 93 -8.85 4.71 10.45
N ASN A 94 -9.87 5.56 10.48
CA ASN A 94 -10.54 5.99 11.72
C ASN A 94 -11.21 4.79 12.43
N GLN A 95 -11.87 3.88 11.70
CA GLN A 95 -12.55 2.72 12.27
C GLN A 95 -11.58 1.70 12.87
N ILE A 96 -10.43 1.49 12.26
CA ILE A 96 -9.44 0.54 12.79
C ILE A 96 -8.56 1.12 13.88
N GLY A 97 -8.59 2.43 14.10
CA GLY A 97 -7.76 3.12 15.07
C GLY A 97 -6.33 3.41 14.56
N LEU A 98 -6.16 3.59 13.26
CA LEU A 98 -4.89 3.97 12.62
C LEU A 98 -4.87 5.46 12.29
N ALA A 99 -4.02 6.22 12.98
CA ALA A 99 -3.86 7.63 12.74
C ALA A 99 -3.10 7.91 11.43
N THR A 100 -3.78 8.59 10.50
CA THR A 100 -3.18 9.12 9.28
C THR A 100 -2.85 10.60 9.51
N THR A 101 -1.62 10.90 9.92
CA THR A 101 -1.24 12.24 10.38
C THR A 101 -0.54 13.11 9.34
N TYR A 102 -0.30 12.57 8.16
CA TYR A 102 0.14 13.32 7.01
C TYR A 102 -0.74 13.00 5.82
N VAL A 103 -1.44 13.99 5.28
CA VAL A 103 -2.34 13.85 4.14
C VAL A 103 -2.06 14.96 3.16
N ARG A 104 -1.72 14.60 1.92
CA ARG A 104 -1.42 15.55 0.85
C ARG A 104 -2.04 15.09 -0.46
N GLU A 105 -2.69 16.00 -1.17
CA GLU A 105 -3.12 15.80 -2.55
C GLU A 105 -2.35 16.76 -3.48
N TYR A 106 -1.83 16.23 -4.57
CA TYR A 106 -1.16 16.97 -5.63
C TYR A 106 -2.11 17.13 -6.81
N PHE A 107 -2.06 18.30 -7.43
CA PHE A 107 -2.91 18.64 -8.57
C PHE A 107 -2.05 18.81 -9.81
N HIS A 108 -2.37 18.02 -10.84
CA HIS A 108 -1.67 18.04 -12.11
C HIS A 108 -2.58 17.51 -13.22
N PRO A 109 -2.57 18.11 -14.44
CA PRO A 109 -3.45 17.65 -15.54
C PRO A 109 -3.28 16.18 -15.90
N GLY A 110 -2.09 15.62 -15.74
CA GLY A 110 -1.81 14.20 -16.01
C GLY A 110 -2.62 13.23 -15.16
N PHE A 111 -3.05 13.63 -13.96
CA PHE A 111 -3.86 12.79 -13.09
C PHE A 111 -5.33 12.65 -13.54
N VAL A 112 -5.76 13.41 -14.53
CA VAL A 112 -7.07 13.19 -15.18
C VAL A 112 -7.06 11.90 -15.99
N ALA A 113 -5.91 11.54 -16.58
CA ALA A 113 -5.76 10.29 -17.32
C ALA A 113 -5.82 9.08 -16.38
N LYS A 114 -5.16 9.17 -15.22
CA LYS A 114 -5.11 8.15 -14.19
C LYS A 114 -4.93 8.79 -12.81
N ARG A 115 -5.86 8.53 -11.91
CA ARG A 115 -5.75 8.93 -10.49
C ARG A 115 -4.50 8.33 -9.86
N MET A 116 -3.82 9.09 -9.00
CA MET A 116 -2.83 8.54 -8.07
C MET A 116 -3.46 8.46 -6.67
N GLU A 117 -3.50 7.26 -6.09
CA GLU A 117 -3.94 7.02 -4.72
C GLU A 117 -2.91 6.13 -4.04
N LEU A 118 -2.22 6.67 -3.04
CA LEU A 118 -1.13 5.98 -2.35
C LEU A 118 -1.32 6.05 -0.84
N GLY A 119 -1.19 4.89 -0.21
CA GLY A 119 -1.08 4.72 1.24
C GLY A 119 0.33 4.29 1.62
N ALA A 120 0.92 4.96 2.60
CA ALA A 120 2.18 4.53 3.20
C ALA A 120 1.99 4.30 4.69
N VAL A 121 2.50 3.19 5.19
CA VAL A 121 2.31 2.78 6.58
C VAL A 121 3.61 2.30 7.22
N VAL A 122 3.65 2.33 8.56
CA VAL A 122 4.67 1.68 9.36
C VAL A 122 4.01 0.79 10.40
N GLY A 123 4.49 -0.45 10.46
CA GLY A 123 4.14 -1.43 11.48
C GLY A 123 5.33 -1.78 12.36
N ALA A 124 5.06 -2.28 13.56
CA ALA A 124 6.08 -2.76 14.49
C ALA A 124 5.62 -4.00 15.24
N ALA A 125 6.56 -4.87 15.57
CA ALA A 125 6.34 -6.04 16.42
C ALA A 125 7.52 -6.23 17.38
N PRO A 126 7.29 -6.76 18.61
CA PRO A 126 8.37 -7.28 19.42
C PRO A 126 9.14 -8.38 18.67
N LYS A 127 10.46 -8.40 18.79
CA LYS A 127 11.31 -9.37 18.05
C LYS A 127 10.94 -10.81 18.35
N GLU A 128 10.63 -11.11 19.60
CA GLU A 128 10.25 -12.45 20.06
C GLU A 128 8.92 -12.96 19.45
N ASN A 129 8.11 -12.06 18.89
CA ASN A 129 6.83 -12.41 18.26
C ASN A 129 6.96 -12.68 16.75
N VAL A 130 8.14 -12.45 16.17
CA VAL A 130 8.40 -12.65 14.74
C VAL A 130 9.08 -14.01 14.53
N VAL A 131 8.26 -15.04 14.41
CA VAL A 131 8.72 -16.39 14.04
C VAL A 131 8.90 -16.47 12.53
N ARG A 132 9.99 -17.12 12.10
CA ARG A 132 10.32 -17.37 10.68
C ARG A 132 10.77 -18.80 10.53
N GLU A 133 9.81 -19.69 10.52
CA GLU A 133 10.05 -21.12 10.31
C GLU A 133 9.64 -21.50 8.88
N LYS A 134 10.40 -22.43 8.29
CA LYS A 134 10.01 -22.99 7.00
C LYS A 134 8.83 -23.96 7.22
N PRO A 135 7.75 -23.86 6.41
CA PRO A 135 6.68 -24.86 6.42
C PRO A 135 7.21 -26.27 6.11
N GLU A 136 6.67 -27.26 6.79
CA GLU A 136 7.02 -28.67 6.66
C GLU A 136 5.81 -29.50 6.25
N ALA A 137 6.02 -30.64 5.61
CA ALA A 137 4.94 -31.53 5.23
C ALA A 137 4.12 -31.96 6.45
N GLY A 138 2.80 -31.86 6.34
CA GLY A 138 1.87 -32.06 7.44
C GLY A 138 1.40 -30.79 8.14
N ASP A 139 2.12 -29.67 8.00
CA ASP A 139 1.61 -28.37 8.44
C ASP A 139 0.31 -28.04 7.72
N VAL A 140 -0.57 -27.29 8.39
CA VAL A 140 -1.85 -26.89 7.82
C VAL A 140 -1.93 -25.41 7.58
N ILE A 141 -2.77 -25.02 6.61
CA ILE A 141 -3.01 -23.65 6.30
C ILE A 141 -4.42 -23.27 6.70
N ILE A 142 -4.53 -22.29 7.56
CA ILE A 142 -5.78 -21.70 8.00
C ILE A 142 -6.02 -20.41 7.22
N LEU A 143 -7.19 -20.33 6.56
CA LEU A 143 -7.74 -19.09 6.04
C LEU A 143 -8.58 -18.46 7.14
N LEU A 144 -8.33 -17.19 7.44
CA LEU A 144 -9.07 -16.45 8.46
C LEU A 144 -9.51 -15.07 7.96
N GLY A 145 -10.58 -14.54 8.55
CA GLY A 145 -11.13 -13.22 8.23
C GLY A 145 -12.38 -13.27 7.37
N GLY A 146 -12.47 -12.33 6.41
CA GLY A 146 -13.65 -12.14 5.57
C GLY A 146 -13.96 -13.32 4.63
N LYS A 147 -15.18 -13.32 4.11
CA LYS A 147 -15.65 -14.36 3.16
C LYS A 147 -15.31 -13.98 1.71
N THR A 148 -15.24 -15.00 0.85
CA THR A 148 -14.89 -14.88 -0.57
C THR A 148 -16.10 -14.54 -1.43
N GLY A 149 -15.98 -13.53 -2.27
CA GLY A 149 -16.95 -13.12 -3.30
C GLY A 149 -16.29 -12.99 -4.68
N ARG A 150 -16.91 -12.27 -5.61
CA ARG A 150 -16.34 -11.97 -6.95
C ARG A 150 -15.41 -10.76 -6.97
N ASP A 151 -14.97 -10.30 -5.82
CA ASP A 151 -14.10 -9.13 -5.72
C ASP A 151 -12.80 -9.38 -6.50
N GLY A 152 -12.45 -8.49 -7.41
CA GLY A 152 -11.19 -8.54 -8.16
C GLY A 152 -11.04 -9.70 -9.17
N VAL A 153 -12.09 -10.46 -9.48
CA VAL A 153 -12.02 -11.61 -10.40
C VAL A 153 -11.56 -11.21 -11.81
N GLY A 154 -11.78 -9.95 -12.22
CA GLY A 154 -11.19 -9.36 -13.42
C GLY A 154 -9.66 -9.17 -13.34
N GLY A 155 -9.09 -9.28 -12.15
CA GLY A 155 -7.68 -9.30 -11.83
C GLY A 155 -6.93 -8.01 -12.15
N ALA A 156 -5.61 -8.03 -11.89
CA ALA A 156 -4.68 -6.94 -12.20
C ALA A 156 -4.69 -6.53 -13.70
N THR A 157 -5.15 -7.41 -14.61
CA THR A 157 -5.36 -7.10 -16.02
C THR A 157 -6.43 -6.03 -16.22
N GLY A 158 -7.43 -5.93 -15.33
CA GLY A 158 -8.42 -4.86 -15.32
C GLY A 158 -7.79 -3.49 -15.08
N SER A 159 -6.79 -3.40 -14.22
CA SER A 159 -6.10 -2.14 -13.90
C SER A 159 -5.29 -1.56 -15.05
N SER A 160 -4.98 -2.37 -16.07
CA SER A 160 -4.24 -1.95 -17.28
C SER A 160 -5.15 -1.56 -18.45
N LYS A 161 -6.48 -1.72 -18.34
CA LYS A 161 -7.42 -1.37 -19.42
C LYS A 161 -7.74 0.11 -19.42
N VAL A 162 -7.98 0.65 -20.63
CA VAL A 162 -8.53 2.00 -20.80
C VAL A 162 -10.01 1.96 -20.37
N GLN A 163 -10.42 2.91 -19.54
CA GLN A 163 -11.81 2.99 -19.10
C GLN A 163 -12.73 3.49 -20.20
N THR A 164 -13.86 2.80 -20.33
CA THR A 164 -15.01 3.21 -21.15
C THR A 164 -16.21 3.44 -20.23
N VAL A 165 -17.24 4.11 -20.72
CA VAL A 165 -18.50 4.32 -19.95
C VAL A 165 -19.09 2.98 -19.48
N GLU A 166 -19.05 1.95 -20.34
CA GLU A 166 -19.53 0.60 -20.01
C GLU A 166 -18.68 -0.06 -18.90
N SER A 167 -17.37 0.22 -18.83
CA SER A 167 -16.52 -0.36 -17.79
C SER A 167 -16.81 0.21 -16.41
N VAL A 168 -17.28 1.46 -16.31
CA VAL A 168 -17.65 2.06 -15.01
C VAL A 168 -18.92 1.39 -14.47
N GLU A 169 -19.88 1.07 -15.33
CA GLU A 169 -21.14 0.41 -14.94
C GLU A 169 -20.94 -1.07 -14.58
N THR A 170 -20.09 -1.79 -15.32
CA THR A 170 -19.86 -3.23 -15.13
C THR A 170 -18.78 -3.52 -14.10
N ALA A 171 -17.70 -2.76 -14.07
CA ALA A 171 -16.57 -2.98 -13.19
C ALA A 171 -16.77 -2.51 -11.74
N GLY A 172 -17.71 -1.59 -11.50
CA GLY A 172 -18.00 -1.07 -10.15
C GLY A 172 -18.44 -2.15 -9.15
N ALA A 173 -19.06 -3.24 -9.64
CA ALA A 173 -19.45 -4.39 -8.82
C ALA A 173 -18.27 -5.30 -8.45
N GLU A 174 -17.19 -5.30 -9.25
CA GLU A 174 -16.01 -6.13 -9.07
C GLU A 174 -14.89 -5.39 -8.31
N VAL A 175 -15.03 -4.08 -8.09
CA VAL A 175 -14.07 -3.33 -7.28
C VAL A 175 -14.08 -3.87 -5.85
N GLN A 176 -12.92 -4.16 -5.36
CA GLN A 176 -12.71 -4.58 -3.97
C GLN A 176 -13.25 -3.50 -3.02
N LYS A 177 -13.98 -3.93 -2.01
CA LYS A 177 -14.55 -3.05 -0.98
C LYS A 177 -13.97 -3.43 0.37
N GLY A 178 -13.20 -2.52 0.93
CA GLY A 178 -12.57 -2.72 2.24
C GLY A 178 -13.61 -2.82 3.37
N ASN A 179 -13.36 -3.72 4.33
CA ASN A 179 -14.13 -3.90 5.56
C ASN A 179 -13.24 -3.63 6.79
N ALA A 180 -13.20 -2.37 7.22
CA ALA A 180 -12.37 -1.93 8.33
C ALA A 180 -12.63 -2.68 9.64
N ILE A 181 -13.87 -3.14 9.87
CA ILE A 181 -14.20 -3.88 11.09
C ILE A 181 -13.49 -5.23 11.09
N GLU A 182 -13.49 -5.95 9.98
CA GLU A 182 -12.80 -7.24 9.88
C GLU A 182 -11.29 -7.06 10.00
N GLU A 183 -10.73 -6.06 9.32
CA GLU A 183 -9.32 -5.70 9.44
C GLU A 183 -8.91 -5.40 10.88
N ARG A 184 -9.73 -4.65 11.63
CA ARG A 184 -9.46 -4.34 13.04
C ARG A 184 -9.37 -5.60 13.90
N LYS A 185 -10.24 -6.58 13.69
CA LYS A 185 -10.21 -7.87 14.41
C LYS A 185 -8.89 -8.60 14.10
N ILE A 186 -8.52 -8.69 12.81
CA ILE A 186 -7.28 -9.32 12.38
C ILE A 186 -6.07 -8.62 13.00
N GLN A 187 -6.02 -7.29 12.99
CA GLN A 187 -4.95 -6.53 13.64
C GLN A 187 -4.84 -6.83 15.13
N ARG A 188 -5.97 -6.96 15.84
CA ARG A 188 -5.99 -7.29 17.26
C ARG A 188 -5.46 -8.70 17.52
N LEU A 189 -5.88 -9.67 16.70
CA LEU A 189 -5.40 -11.04 16.75
C LEU A 189 -3.87 -11.09 16.57
N PHE A 190 -3.35 -10.45 15.53
CA PHE A 190 -1.91 -10.43 15.21
C PHE A 190 -1.07 -9.57 16.17
N ARG A 191 -1.70 -8.72 16.97
CA ARG A 191 -1.01 -8.00 18.06
C ARG A 191 -0.73 -8.89 19.28
N ASN A 192 -1.44 -10.01 19.42
CA ASN A 192 -1.24 -10.96 20.49
C ASN A 192 -0.02 -11.85 20.19
N GLY A 193 1.05 -11.72 21.00
CA GLY A 193 2.27 -12.51 20.86
C GLY A 193 2.07 -14.01 20.99
N ASP A 194 1.12 -14.45 21.84
CA ASP A 194 0.83 -15.88 22.00
C ASP A 194 0.25 -16.50 20.73
N VAL A 195 -0.49 -15.70 19.95
CA VAL A 195 -1.03 -16.11 18.64
C VAL A 195 0.05 -16.08 17.56
N THR A 196 0.79 -14.97 17.48
CA THR A 196 1.77 -14.81 16.37
C THR A 196 2.94 -15.78 16.46
N ARG A 197 3.27 -16.27 17.65
CA ARG A 197 4.28 -17.32 17.82
C ARG A 197 3.85 -18.71 17.33
N LEU A 198 2.55 -18.96 17.16
CA LEU A 198 2.05 -20.19 16.54
C LEU A 198 2.19 -20.19 15.02
N ILE A 199 2.39 -19.02 14.40
CA ILE A 199 2.40 -18.83 12.95
C ILE A 199 3.81 -19.02 12.43
N LYS A 200 4.08 -20.07 11.63
CA LYS A 200 5.34 -20.27 10.92
C LYS A 200 5.53 -19.26 9.79
N LYS A 201 4.52 -19.12 8.94
CA LYS A 201 4.49 -18.22 7.79
C LYS A 201 3.06 -17.69 7.59
N SER A 202 2.92 -16.49 7.06
CA SER A 202 1.60 -15.95 6.70
C SER A 202 1.68 -15.05 5.48
N ASN A 203 0.55 -14.93 4.80
CA ASN A 203 0.38 -14.05 3.65
C ASN A 203 -1.02 -13.41 3.71
N ASP A 204 -1.17 -12.22 3.14
CA ASP A 204 -2.48 -11.59 3.00
C ASP A 204 -3.13 -11.95 1.67
N PHE A 205 -4.41 -11.65 1.54
CA PHE A 205 -5.15 -11.82 0.30
C PHE A 205 -5.21 -10.49 -0.46
N GLY A 206 -4.53 -10.47 -1.57
CA GLY A 206 -4.57 -9.42 -2.58
C GLY A 206 -4.79 -10.04 -3.96
N ALA A 207 -4.08 -9.52 -4.97
CA ALA A 207 -4.14 -10.01 -6.34
C ALA A 207 -3.80 -11.51 -6.42
N GLY A 208 -4.63 -12.24 -7.17
CA GLY A 208 -4.48 -13.70 -7.37
C GLY A 208 -5.12 -14.56 -6.27
N GLY A 209 -5.73 -13.98 -5.25
CA GLY A 209 -6.54 -14.69 -4.26
C GLY A 209 -5.85 -15.89 -3.61
N VAL A 210 -6.55 -17.02 -3.52
CA VAL A 210 -6.03 -18.28 -2.96
C VAL A 210 -4.77 -18.75 -3.69
N CYS A 211 -4.72 -18.59 -5.02
CA CYS A 211 -3.57 -19.01 -5.83
C CYS A 211 -2.26 -18.37 -5.37
N VAL A 212 -2.29 -17.12 -4.93
CA VAL A 212 -1.12 -16.38 -4.47
C VAL A 212 -1.01 -16.44 -2.95
N ALA A 213 -2.03 -16.03 -2.22
CA ALA A 213 -1.98 -15.94 -0.76
C ALA A 213 -1.64 -17.26 -0.07
N ILE A 214 -2.20 -18.37 -0.56
CA ILE A 214 -1.89 -19.72 -0.08
C ILE A 214 -0.78 -20.35 -0.92
N GLY A 215 -0.85 -20.22 -2.24
CA GLY A 215 0.06 -20.86 -3.17
C GLY A 215 1.54 -20.51 -2.97
N GLU A 216 1.87 -19.39 -2.36
CA GLU A 216 3.25 -18.96 -2.07
C GLU A 216 3.74 -19.35 -0.66
N LEU A 217 2.90 -19.98 0.16
CA LEU A 217 3.28 -20.29 1.53
C LEU A 217 4.26 -21.47 1.62
N ALA A 218 4.13 -22.48 0.75
CA ALA A 218 5.02 -23.63 0.71
C ALA A 218 5.21 -24.16 -0.70
N ASP A 219 6.24 -24.99 -0.91
CA ASP A 219 6.56 -25.56 -2.22
C ASP A 219 5.53 -26.62 -2.66
N GLY A 220 5.09 -27.44 -1.73
CA GLY A 220 4.06 -28.47 -1.94
C GLY A 220 2.79 -28.14 -1.16
N LEU A 221 1.65 -28.08 -1.82
CA LEU A 221 0.37 -27.68 -1.25
C LEU A 221 -0.78 -28.47 -1.86
N GLU A 222 -1.68 -28.94 -1.01
CA GLU A 222 -2.97 -29.50 -1.38
C GLU A 222 -4.08 -28.63 -0.79
N ILE A 223 -4.83 -27.94 -1.65
CA ILE A 223 -5.82 -26.92 -1.30
C ILE A 223 -7.22 -27.43 -1.62
N ASP A 224 -8.13 -27.37 -0.67
CA ASP A 224 -9.54 -27.73 -0.80
C ASP A 224 -10.38 -26.44 -0.92
N LEU A 225 -10.76 -26.09 -2.14
CA LEU A 225 -11.54 -24.89 -2.43
C LEU A 225 -12.99 -24.98 -1.91
N ASP A 226 -13.51 -26.20 -1.68
CA ASP A 226 -14.84 -26.37 -1.12
C ASP A 226 -14.92 -25.92 0.34
N LYS A 227 -13.79 -25.84 1.04
CA LYS A 227 -13.70 -25.34 2.41
C LYS A 227 -13.55 -23.82 2.51
N VAL A 228 -13.31 -23.12 1.41
CA VAL A 228 -13.16 -21.66 1.41
C VAL A 228 -14.50 -21.00 1.74
N PRO A 229 -14.58 -20.17 2.81
CA PRO A 229 -15.83 -19.51 3.17
C PRO A 229 -16.31 -18.52 2.11
N LEU A 230 -17.56 -18.65 1.67
CA LEU A 230 -18.16 -17.86 0.59
C LEU A 230 -19.16 -16.83 1.14
N LYS A 231 -19.19 -15.62 0.52
CA LYS A 231 -20.19 -14.58 0.78
C LYS A 231 -21.59 -15.01 0.30
N TYR A 232 -21.64 -15.77 -0.80
CA TYR A 232 -22.85 -16.26 -1.43
C TYR A 232 -22.51 -17.49 -2.29
N GLN A 233 -23.53 -18.26 -2.64
CA GLN A 233 -23.40 -19.44 -3.51
C GLN A 233 -23.28 -19.05 -4.99
N GLY A 234 -22.79 -19.97 -5.82
CA GLY A 234 -22.72 -19.82 -7.27
C GLY A 234 -21.37 -19.31 -7.80
N LEU A 235 -20.34 -19.29 -6.94
CA LEU A 235 -18.96 -19.13 -7.39
C LEU A 235 -18.44 -20.48 -7.91
N ASN A 236 -17.73 -20.47 -9.03
CA ASN A 236 -17.02 -21.63 -9.54
C ASN A 236 -15.60 -21.73 -8.95
N GLY A 237 -14.92 -22.86 -9.17
CA GLY A 237 -13.58 -23.10 -8.61
C GLY A 237 -12.55 -22.05 -9.01
N THR A 238 -12.60 -21.55 -10.26
CA THR A 238 -11.71 -20.49 -10.74
C THR A 238 -11.97 -19.17 -9.98
N GLU A 239 -13.24 -18.78 -9.87
CA GLU A 239 -13.62 -17.54 -9.15
C GLU A 239 -13.19 -17.60 -7.68
N ILE A 240 -13.32 -18.75 -7.02
CA ILE A 240 -12.87 -18.96 -5.63
C ILE A 240 -11.35 -18.86 -5.55
N ALA A 241 -10.64 -19.48 -6.49
CA ALA A 241 -9.18 -19.55 -6.49
C ALA A 241 -8.50 -18.20 -6.71
N ILE A 242 -9.09 -17.33 -7.55
CA ILE A 242 -8.48 -16.04 -7.93
C ILE A 242 -9.13 -14.80 -7.29
N SER A 243 -10.22 -14.99 -6.53
CA SER A 243 -10.92 -13.87 -5.88
C SER A 243 -10.01 -13.06 -4.97
N GLU A 244 -10.06 -11.75 -5.12
CA GLU A 244 -9.30 -10.78 -4.33
C GLU A 244 -10.11 -10.17 -3.18
N SER A 245 -11.11 -10.90 -2.64
CA SER A 245 -11.86 -10.43 -1.47
C SER A 245 -10.90 -10.08 -0.35
N GLN A 246 -11.04 -8.86 0.17
CA GLN A 246 -10.12 -8.26 1.12
C GLN A 246 -10.35 -8.76 2.55
N GLU A 247 -9.49 -8.32 3.47
CA GLU A 247 -9.51 -8.63 4.90
C GLU A 247 -9.52 -10.14 5.19
N ARG A 248 -8.66 -10.86 4.46
CA ARG A 248 -8.38 -12.29 4.67
C ARG A 248 -6.88 -12.46 4.87
N MET A 249 -6.51 -13.43 5.71
CA MET A 249 -5.12 -13.85 5.88
C MET A 249 -5.04 -15.37 5.74
N ALA A 250 -3.91 -15.84 5.24
CA ALA A 250 -3.53 -17.24 5.26
C ALA A 250 -2.34 -17.45 6.20
N VAL A 251 -2.43 -18.40 7.11
CA VAL A 251 -1.39 -18.70 8.08
C VAL A 251 -1.03 -20.18 8.06
N VAL A 252 0.26 -20.47 8.15
CA VAL A 252 0.77 -21.84 8.32
C VAL A 252 0.98 -22.08 9.81
N VAL A 253 0.35 -23.11 10.33
CA VAL A 253 0.47 -23.56 11.73
C VAL A 253 0.75 -25.07 11.78
N ARG A 254 1.31 -25.54 12.92
CA ARG A 254 1.45 -26.96 13.18
C ARG A 254 0.09 -27.60 13.41
N PRO A 255 -0.12 -28.88 13.06
CA PRO A 255 -1.39 -29.57 13.29
C PRO A 255 -1.86 -29.53 14.74
N GLU A 256 -0.93 -29.66 15.69
CA GLU A 256 -1.21 -29.60 17.13
C GLU A 256 -1.62 -28.22 17.63
N ASP A 257 -1.31 -27.16 16.92
CA ASP A 257 -1.59 -25.77 17.31
C ASP A 257 -2.93 -25.26 16.72
N VAL A 258 -3.60 -26.02 15.85
CA VAL A 258 -4.81 -25.61 15.12
C VAL A 258 -5.93 -25.20 16.10
N ASP A 259 -6.26 -26.06 17.05
CA ASP A 259 -7.37 -25.81 17.99
C ASP A 259 -7.10 -24.57 18.85
N ALA A 260 -5.85 -24.38 19.29
CA ALA A 260 -5.43 -23.21 20.07
C ALA A 260 -5.54 -21.93 19.21
N PHE A 261 -5.07 -21.96 17.97
CA PHE A 261 -5.15 -20.83 17.06
C PHE A 261 -6.60 -20.45 16.73
N VAL A 262 -7.45 -21.42 16.41
CA VAL A 262 -8.88 -21.20 16.13
C VAL A 262 -9.61 -20.65 17.36
N ALA A 263 -9.27 -21.13 18.56
CA ALA A 263 -9.84 -20.59 19.79
C ALA A 263 -9.52 -19.11 20.00
N GLU A 264 -8.30 -18.66 19.64
CA GLU A 264 -7.94 -17.23 19.68
C GLU A 264 -8.67 -16.42 18.61
N CYS A 265 -8.84 -16.95 17.39
CA CYS A 265 -9.67 -16.32 16.36
C CYS A 265 -11.11 -16.11 16.83
N ASN A 266 -11.70 -17.11 17.49
CA ASN A 266 -13.06 -17.04 18.02
C ASN A 266 -13.22 -15.95 19.10
N LYS A 267 -12.18 -15.66 19.90
CA LYS A 267 -12.21 -14.56 20.90
C LYS A 267 -12.34 -13.19 20.24
N GLU A 268 -11.80 -13.04 19.03
CA GLU A 268 -11.91 -11.81 18.23
C GLU A 268 -13.10 -11.83 17.25
N ASN A 269 -13.95 -12.86 17.27
CA ASN A 269 -15.03 -13.09 16.31
C ASN A 269 -14.54 -13.11 14.86
N ILE A 270 -13.48 -13.87 14.60
CA ILE A 270 -12.91 -14.09 13.28
C ILE A 270 -13.22 -15.53 12.87
N ASP A 271 -13.82 -15.70 11.68
CA ASP A 271 -13.96 -17.00 11.06
C ASP A 271 -12.57 -17.53 10.66
N ALA A 272 -12.25 -18.78 11.02
CA ALA A 272 -10.98 -19.43 10.71
C ALA A 272 -11.22 -20.89 10.31
N VAL A 273 -10.73 -21.27 9.13
CA VAL A 273 -10.97 -22.61 8.54
C VAL A 273 -9.69 -23.16 7.98
N VAL A 274 -9.39 -24.45 8.24
CA VAL A 274 -8.30 -25.17 7.57
C VAL A 274 -8.73 -25.45 6.14
N VAL A 275 -7.98 -24.91 5.17
CA VAL A 275 -8.28 -24.99 3.74
C VAL A 275 -7.19 -25.70 2.94
N ALA A 276 -6.01 -25.92 3.52
CA ALA A 276 -4.92 -26.60 2.82
C ALA A 276 -3.98 -27.33 3.77
N THR A 277 -3.19 -28.23 3.20
CA THR A 277 -2.12 -28.97 3.89
C THR A 277 -0.84 -28.85 3.08
N VAL A 278 0.29 -28.70 3.76
CA VAL A 278 1.62 -28.73 3.16
C VAL A 278 2.00 -30.18 2.86
N THR A 279 2.49 -30.44 1.65
CA THR A 279 2.83 -31.79 1.17
C THR A 279 4.32 -31.93 0.87
N GLU A 280 4.84 -33.18 0.86
CA GLU A 280 6.23 -33.47 0.47
C GLU A 280 6.45 -33.23 -1.03
N LYS A 281 5.45 -33.59 -1.85
CA LYS A 281 5.53 -33.40 -3.30
C LYS A 281 5.44 -31.90 -3.61
N PRO A 282 6.42 -31.31 -4.31
CA PRO A 282 6.44 -29.88 -4.58
C PRO A 282 5.50 -29.52 -5.75
N ASN A 283 4.20 -29.72 -5.54
CA ASN A 283 3.14 -29.37 -6.48
C ASN A 283 2.13 -28.45 -5.79
N LEU A 284 1.57 -27.53 -6.57
CA LEU A 284 0.36 -26.79 -6.20
C LEU A 284 -0.84 -27.58 -6.73
N VAL A 285 -1.60 -28.18 -5.81
CA VAL A 285 -2.79 -28.96 -6.14
C VAL A 285 -4.02 -28.27 -5.57
N MET A 286 -5.09 -28.13 -6.37
CA MET A 286 -6.36 -27.59 -5.92
C MET A 286 -7.51 -28.51 -6.30
N HIS A 287 -8.40 -28.75 -5.33
CA HIS A 287 -9.61 -29.54 -5.48
C HIS A 287 -10.85 -28.65 -5.39
N TRP A 288 -11.86 -28.96 -6.20
CA TRP A 288 -13.18 -28.34 -6.18
C TRP A 288 -14.25 -29.32 -6.63
N ASN A 289 -15.33 -29.46 -5.86
CA ASN A 289 -16.41 -30.42 -6.09
C ASN A 289 -15.92 -31.88 -6.27
N GLY A 290 -14.87 -32.26 -5.52
CA GLY A 290 -14.29 -33.60 -5.57
C GLY A 290 -13.39 -33.87 -6.78
N GLU A 291 -13.16 -32.87 -7.64
CA GLU A 291 -12.26 -32.97 -8.79
C GLU A 291 -10.97 -32.17 -8.56
N THR A 292 -9.86 -32.63 -9.10
CA THR A 292 -8.61 -31.87 -9.15
C THR A 292 -8.65 -30.94 -10.35
N ILE A 293 -8.72 -29.63 -10.06
CA ILE A 293 -8.79 -28.57 -11.08
C ILE A 293 -7.43 -27.92 -11.37
N VAL A 294 -6.46 -28.07 -10.48
CA VAL A 294 -5.07 -27.61 -10.64
C VAL A 294 -4.12 -28.69 -10.12
N ASP A 295 -3.09 -29.05 -10.88
CA ASP A 295 -1.91 -29.81 -10.44
C ASP A 295 -0.70 -29.32 -11.21
N LEU A 296 0.08 -28.40 -10.58
CA LEU A 296 1.22 -27.74 -11.19
C LEU A 296 2.48 -28.01 -10.38
N GLU A 297 3.55 -28.43 -11.05
CA GLU A 297 4.86 -28.57 -10.42
C GLU A 297 5.42 -27.20 -9.99
N ARG A 298 5.98 -27.11 -8.79
CA ARG A 298 6.57 -25.89 -8.26
C ARG A 298 7.63 -25.30 -9.21
N ARG A 299 8.49 -26.11 -9.77
CA ARG A 299 9.52 -25.66 -10.72
C ARG A 299 8.96 -24.91 -11.93
N PHE A 300 7.70 -25.23 -12.34
CA PHE A 300 7.03 -24.49 -13.40
C PHE A 300 6.57 -23.11 -12.94
N LEU A 301 6.06 -23.03 -11.71
CA LEU A 301 5.62 -21.77 -11.10
C LEU A 301 6.80 -20.85 -10.77
N ASP A 302 7.95 -21.42 -10.39
CA ASP A 302 9.17 -20.67 -10.03
C ASP A 302 9.93 -20.14 -11.26
N THR A 303 9.45 -20.43 -12.47
CA THR A 303 10.04 -19.84 -13.68
C THR A 303 9.73 -18.34 -13.71
N ASN A 304 10.76 -17.54 -13.99
CA ASN A 304 10.59 -16.09 -14.19
C ASN A 304 9.89 -15.73 -15.52
N GLY A 305 9.22 -16.70 -16.14
CA GLY A 305 8.60 -16.55 -17.45
C GLY A 305 9.62 -16.31 -18.57
N VAL A 306 9.14 -15.78 -19.69
CA VAL A 306 10.00 -15.40 -20.80
C VAL A 306 10.78 -14.14 -20.44
N ARG A 307 12.10 -14.22 -20.52
CA ARG A 307 12.96 -13.04 -20.34
C ARG A 307 12.71 -12.05 -21.48
N VAL A 308 12.09 -10.95 -21.16
CA VAL A 308 11.88 -9.84 -22.11
C VAL A 308 13.04 -8.85 -21.95
N VAL A 309 13.74 -8.60 -23.04
CA VAL A 309 14.78 -7.55 -23.12
C VAL A 309 14.15 -6.36 -23.83
N VAL A 310 14.22 -5.20 -23.21
CA VAL A 310 13.74 -3.94 -23.79
C VAL A 310 14.89 -2.93 -23.79
N ASP A 311 14.94 -2.11 -24.84
CA ASP A 311 15.85 -0.98 -24.89
C ASP A 311 15.23 0.19 -24.09
N ALA A 312 16.02 0.79 -23.21
CA ALA A 312 15.67 1.99 -22.49
C ALA A 312 16.59 3.14 -22.95
N LYS A 313 15.99 4.21 -23.45
CA LYS A 313 16.73 5.39 -23.88
C LYS A 313 16.44 6.54 -22.93
N VAL A 314 17.39 6.84 -22.05
CA VAL A 314 17.34 8.06 -21.24
C VAL A 314 17.57 9.26 -22.16
N VAL A 315 16.58 10.13 -22.24
CA VAL A 315 16.68 11.38 -23.02
C VAL A 315 17.31 12.43 -22.12
N ASP A 316 18.49 12.87 -22.50
CA ASP A 316 19.12 14.05 -21.90
C ASP A 316 18.36 15.28 -22.43
N LYS A 317 17.51 15.83 -21.61
CA LYS A 317 16.89 17.11 -21.90
C LYS A 317 17.84 18.19 -21.40
N ASP A 318 18.18 19.15 -22.28
CA ASP A 318 18.82 20.39 -21.85
C ASP A 318 17.99 21.01 -20.71
N VAL A 319 18.49 20.83 -19.51
CA VAL A 319 17.79 21.17 -18.30
C VAL A 319 17.93 22.67 -18.06
N LYS A 320 17.12 23.46 -18.76
CA LYS A 320 16.93 24.84 -18.37
C LYS A 320 15.94 24.85 -17.20
N LEU A 321 16.37 25.39 -16.07
CA LEU A 321 15.44 25.71 -14.98
C LEU A 321 14.30 26.56 -15.54
N PRO A 322 13.07 26.35 -15.07
CA PRO A 322 11.98 27.26 -15.41
C PRO A 322 12.43 28.72 -15.18
N GLU A 323 12.09 29.60 -16.09
CA GLU A 323 12.41 31.02 -15.93
C GLU A 323 11.78 31.52 -14.63
N GLU A 324 12.60 32.22 -13.82
CA GLU A 324 12.10 32.87 -12.61
C GLU A 324 11.03 33.88 -12.99
N ARG A 325 9.86 33.80 -12.34
CA ARG A 325 8.82 34.80 -12.50
C ARG A 325 9.32 36.14 -11.97
N GLN A 326 9.35 37.13 -12.84
CA GLN A 326 9.72 38.48 -12.44
C GLN A 326 8.49 39.17 -11.83
N THR A 327 8.55 39.42 -10.54
CA THR A 327 7.51 40.14 -9.82
C THR A 327 7.95 41.57 -9.57
N SER A 328 7.11 42.55 -9.90
CA SER A 328 7.31 43.99 -9.58
C SER A 328 6.47 44.42 -8.36
N ALA A 329 6.74 45.62 -7.85
CA ALA A 329 5.90 46.17 -6.80
C ALA A 329 4.43 46.36 -7.23
N GLU A 330 4.21 46.62 -8.52
CA GLU A 330 2.86 46.78 -9.09
C GLU A 330 2.12 45.48 -9.28
N THR A 331 2.82 44.34 -9.52
CA THR A 331 2.21 43.01 -9.73
C THR A 331 2.20 42.15 -8.47
N LEU A 332 2.90 42.57 -7.38
CA LEU A 332 3.11 41.72 -6.18
C LEU A 332 1.82 41.20 -5.57
N GLU A 333 0.78 42.03 -5.45
CA GLU A 333 -0.50 41.62 -4.89
C GLU A 333 -1.17 40.58 -5.78
N ALA A 334 -1.27 40.82 -7.08
CA ALA A 334 -1.88 39.93 -8.04
C ALA A 334 -1.12 38.56 -8.12
N ASP A 335 0.22 38.62 -8.19
CA ASP A 335 1.08 37.46 -8.21
C ASP A 335 0.97 36.64 -6.92
N THR A 336 0.85 37.32 -5.76
CA THR A 336 0.64 36.63 -4.48
C THR A 336 -0.70 35.94 -4.42
N LEU A 337 -1.77 36.59 -4.86
CA LEU A 337 -3.12 36.01 -4.89
C LEU A 337 -3.19 34.83 -5.86
N GLU A 338 -2.52 34.89 -7.00
CA GLU A 338 -2.45 33.78 -7.95
C GLU A 338 -1.75 32.57 -7.33
N VAL A 339 -0.60 32.74 -6.65
CA VAL A 339 0.10 31.64 -5.97
C VAL A 339 -0.76 31.04 -4.86
N LEU A 340 -1.46 31.88 -4.07
CA LEU A 340 -2.33 31.41 -2.99
C LEU A 340 -3.59 30.72 -3.51
N ALA A 341 -4.04 31.02 -4.72
CA ALA A 341 -5.17 30.37 -5.37
C ALA A 341 -4.80 29.03 -6.05
N ASP A 342 -3.52 28.80 -6.32
CA ASP A 342 -3.04 27.54 -6.90
C ASP A 342 -3.34 26.38 -5.94
N LEU A 343 -3.94 25.29 -6.45
CA LEU A 343 -4.38 24.16 -5.65
C LEU A 343 -3.24 23.45 -4.90
N ASN A 344 -2.01 23.48 -5.45
CA ASN A 344 -0.85 22.90 -4.80
C ASN A 344 -0.29 23.75 -3.65
N HIS A 345 -0.61 25.04 -3.64
CA HIS A 345 -0.20 26.00 -2.61
C HIS A 345 -1.33 26.35 -1.63
N ALA A 346 -2.58 26.21 -2.06
CA ALA A 346 -3.75 26.44 -1.23
C ALA A 346 -3.80 25.53 -0.01
N SER A 347 -4.47 25.99 1.05
CA SER A 347 -4.64 25.21 2.27
C SER A 347 -5.46 23.93 2.02
N GLN A 348 -4.92 22.79 2.41
CA GLN A 348 -5.61 21.49 2.38
C GLN A 348 -6.22 21.12 3.74
N LYS A 349 -6.49 22.08 4.60
CA LYS A 349 -7.08 21.86 5.94
C LYS A 349 -8.37 21.04 5.87
N GLY A 350 -9.27 21.34 4.91
CA GLY A 350 -10.53 20.63 4.75
C GLY A 350 -10.33 19.13 4.45
N LEU A 351 -9.28 18.79 3.69
CA LEU A 351 -8.90 17.41 3.43
C LEU A 351 -8.32 16.75 4.69
N GLN A 352 -7.42 17.43 5.40
CA GLN A 352 -6.70 16.88 6.55
C GLN A 352 -7.62 16.60 7.74
N THR A 353 -8.63 17.44 7.97
CA THR A 353 -9.49 17.38 9.18
C THR A 353 -10.50 16.24 9.20
N ILE A 354 -10.71 15.52 8.10
CA ILE A 354 -11.56 14.32 8.08
C ILE A 354 -10.83 13.07 8.60
N PHE A 355 -9.51 13.15 8.74
CA PHE A 355 -8.68 12.07 9.29
C PHE A 355 -8.52 12.26 10.79
N ASP A 356 -8.97 11.29 11.59
CA ASP A 356 -8.78 11.35 13.04
C ASP A 356 -7.32 11.05 13.38
N SER A 357 -6.59 12.11 13.72
CA SER A 357 -5.18 12.04 14.07
C SER A 357 -4.92 11.61 15.51
N SER A 358 -5.96 11.44 16.33
CA SER A 358 -5.86 11.06 17.76
C SER A 358 -6.05 9.58 18.01
N VAL A 359 -6.62 8.82 17.05
CA VAL A 359 -6.83 7.38 17.18
C VAL A 359 -5.51 6.64 17.38
N GLY A 360 -5.54 5.52 18.07
CA GLY A 360 -4.34 4.68 18.32
C GLY A 360 -3.39 5.24 19.39
N ARG A 361 -3.57 6.48 19.87
CA ARG A 361 -2.85 7.10 21.02
C ARG A 361 -1.33 7.25 20.84
N SER A 362 -0.81 7.13 19.62
CA SER A 362 0.63 7.18 19.33
C SER A 362 1.10 8.51 18.73
N THR A 363 0.19 9.37 18.30
CA THR A 363 0.47 10.62 17.57
C THR A 363 1.31 11.58 18.40
N VAL A 364 2.41 12.03 17.81
CA VAL A 364 3.28 13.10 18.34
C VAL A 364 2.97 14.41 17.63
N ASN A 365 2.92 14.39 16.30
CA ASN A 365 2.57 15.56 15.48
C ASN A 365 1.17 15.37 14.86
N HIS A 366 0.27 16.31 15.17
CA HIS A 366 -1.01 16.41 14.49
C HIS A 366 -0.83 17.02 13.09
N PRO A 367 -1.75 16.78 12.13
CA PRO A 367 -1.67 17.33 10.77
C PRO A 367 -1.58 18.86 10.72
N LEU A 368 -2.14 19.52 11.73
CA LEU A 368 -2.08 20.96 11.91
C LEU A 368 -1.55 21.25 13.31
N GLY A 369 -0.39 21.89 13.38
CA GLY A 369 0.31 22.21 14.62
C GLY A 369 0.35 23.72 14.91
N GLY A 370 1.26 24.08 15.81
CA GLY A 370 1.44 25.43 16.29
C GLY A 370 0.37 25.88 17.29
N ARG A 371 0.55 27.06 17.86
CA ARG A 371 -0.34 27.63 18.89
C ARG A 371 -1.82 27.71 18.45
N TYR A 372 -2.06 27.95 17.16
CA TYR A 372 -3.39 28.13 16.60
C TYR A 372 -3.89 26.90 15.84
N GLN A 373 -3.12 25.81 15.80
CA GLN A 373 -3.45 24.58 15.06
C GLN A 373 -3.82 24.85 13.58
N ILE A 374 -3.02 25.67 12.92
CA ILE A 374 -3.19 26.04 11.50
C ILE A 374 -1.92 25.80 10.68
N THR A 375 -0.80 25.42 11.29
CA THR A 375 0.46 25.16 10.60
C THR A 375 0.51 23.72 10.14
N PRO A 376 0.52 23.44 8.83
CA PRO A 376 0.62 22.08 8.32
C PRO A 376 1.90 21.40 8.80
N THR A 377 1.80 20.11 9.15
CA THR A 377 2.99 19.30 9.45
C THR A 377 3.65 18.82 8.17
N GLU A 378 4.96 18.68 8.19
CA GLU A 378 5.76 18.19 7.06
C GLU A 378 6.08 16.69 7.15
N ALA A 379 5.75 16.04 8.26
CA ALA A 379 6.00 14.64 8.48
C ALA A 379 4.99 14.02 9.45
N SER A 380 4.77 12.72 9.33
CA SER A 380 4.05 11.92 10.33
C SER A 380 5.02 11.46 11.40
N VAL A 381 4.71 11.70 12.67
CA VAL A 381 5.52 11.28 13.82
C VAL A 381 4.64 10.54 14.82
N GLN A 382 4.97 9.27 15.06
CA GLN A 382 4.19 8.38 15.93
C GLN A 382 5.12 7.65 16.91
N LYS A 383 4.68 7.49 18.17
CA LYS A 383 5.37 6.64 19.14
C LYS A 383 5.24 5.18 18.77
N LEU A 384 6.27 4.39 19.05
CA LEU A 384 6.21 2.93 18.87
C LEU A 384 5.05 2.33 19.69
N PRO A 385 4.33 1.33 19.15
CA PRO A 385 3.12 0.78 19.76
C PRO A 385 3.45 -0.28 20.82
N VAL A 386 4.24 0.08 21.84
CA VAL A 386 4.57 -0.85 22.94
C VAL A 386 3.30 -1.37 23.63
N GLN A 387 3.29 -2.66 23.98
CA GLN A 387 2.14 -3.30 24.61
C GLN A 387 2.03 -2.94 26.09
N HIS A 388 3.17 -2.77 26.74
CA HIS A 388 3.27 -2.46 28.17
C HIS A 388 4.18 -1.27 28.40
N GLY A 389 3.87 -0.46 29.40
CA GLY A 389 4.66 0.71 29.76
C GLY A 389 4.46 1.90 28.84
N VAL A 390 5.46 2.77 28.80
CA VAL A 390 5.51 3.99 27.99
C VAL A 390 6.83 4.07 27.23
N THR A 391 6.81 4.67 26.05
CA THR A 391 8.02 4.92 25.26
C THR A 391 8.11 6.36 24.82
N THR A 392 9.33 6.87 24.71
CA THR A 392 9.64 8.14 24.06
C THR A 392 10.19 7.93 22.64
N THR A 393 10.42 6.67 22.24
CA THR A 393 10.90 6.35 20.90
C THR A 393 9.75 6.51 19.90
N ALA A 394 10.02 7.20 18.81
CA ALA A 394 9.06 7.45 17.75
C ALA A 394 9.67 7.12 16.39
N SER A 395 8.81 6.77 15.44
CA SER A 395 9.12 6.73 14.02
C SER A 395 8.67 8.01 13.33
N VAL A 396 9.41 8.40 12.33
CA VAL A 396 9.11 9.58 11.49
C VAL A 396 9.02 9.12 10.05
N MET A 397 7.89 9.43 9.40
CA MET A 397 7.72 9.28 7.96
C MET A 397 7.59 10.65 7.31
N ALA A 398 8.28 10.85 6.20
CA ALA A 398 8.13 12.01 5.34
C ALA A 398 8.16 11.56 3.88
N GLN A 399 7.67 12.41 2.99
CA GLN A 399 7.67 12.15 1.56
C GLN A 399 8.21 13.36 0.80
N GLY A 400 8.69 13.12 -0.43
CA GLY A 400 9.03 14.16 -1.37
C GLY A 400 8.45 13.81 -2.74
N PHE A 401 7.81 14.78 -3.38
CA PHE A 401 7.27 14.62 -4.71
C PHE A 401 6.82 15.97 -5.28
N ASN A 402 7.17 16.22 -6.52
CA ASN A 402 6.63 17.34 -7.30
C ASN A 402 6.31 16.86 -8.71
N PRO A 403 5.02 16.78 -9.10
CA PRO A 403 4.63 16.23 -10.40
C PRO A 403 5.15 17.04 -11.58
N TYR A 404 5.25 18.36 -11.47
CA TYR A 404 5.77 19.24 -12.54
C TYR A 404 7.25 19.06 -12.76
N VAL A 405 8.04 18.92 -11.68
CA VAL A 405 9.47 18.63 -11.79
C VAL A 405 9.71 17.23 -12.34
N ALA A 406 8.91 16.25 -11.92
CA ALA A 406 8.99 14.88 -12.39
C ALA A 406 8.63 14.76 -13.89
N GLU A 407 7.64 15.52 -14.39
CA GLU A 407 7.28 15.58 -15.80
C GLU A 407 8.38 16.27 -16.62
N TRP A 408 8.91 17.37 -16.10
CA TRP A 408 9.99 18.12 -16.76
C TRP A 408 11.26 17.27 -16.89
N SER A 409 11.71 16.62 -15.84
CA SER A 409 12.85 15.71 -15.83
C SER A 409 12.68 14.62 -14.77
N PRO A 410 12.42 13.37 -15.15
CA PRO A 410 12.30 12.26 -14.20
C PRO A 410 13.54 12.09 -13.31
N TYR A 411 14.74 12.31 -13.85
CA TYR A 411 15.99 12.27 -13.08
C TYR A 411 16.01 13.33 -11.96
N HIS A 412 15.75 14.58 -12.28
CA HIS A 412 15.76 15.67 -11.32
C HIS A 412 14.54 15.57 -10.37
N GLY A 413 13.38 15.17 -10.89
CA GLY A 413 12.20 14.92 -10.06
C GLY A 413 12.47 13.93 -8.94
N ALA A 414 13.12 12.81 -9.25
CA ALA A 414 13.49 11.80 -8.26
C ALA A 414 14.60 12.29 -7.32
N ALA A 415 15.62 12.97 -7.84
CA ALA A 415 16.69 13.55 -7.00
C ALA A 415 16.13 14.56 -5.99
N TYR A 416 15.29 15.49 -6.43
CA TYR A 416 14.64 16.47 -5.55
C TYR A 416 13.66 15.82 -4.57
N ALA A 417 12.95 14.75 -4.98
CA ALA A 417 12.06 14.02 -4.08
C ALA A 417 12.83 13.42 -2.88
N VAL A 418 14.01 12.85 -3.12
CA VAL A 418 14.87 12.32 -2.04
C VAL A 418 15.35 13.45 -1.12
N ILE A 419 15.77 14.58 -1.68
CA ILE A 419 16.22 15.75 -0.91
C ILE A 419 15.07 16.31 -0.07
N GLU A 420 13.90 16.49 -0.67
CA GLU A 420 12.70 17.02 0.00
C GLU A 420 12.26 16.11 1.15
N ALA A 421 12.16 14.79 0.91
CA ALA A 421 11.80 13.82 1.95
C ALA A 421 12.81 13.87 3.12
N THR A 422 14.10 13.94 2.80
CA THR A 422 15.17 14.01 3.82
C THR A 422 15.11 15.33 4.61
N ALA A 423 14.90 16.45 3.94
CA ALA A 423 14.77 17.76 4.58
C ALA A 423 13.57 17.79 5.55
N ARG A 424 12.44 17.23 5.16
CA ARG A 424 11.25 17.09 6.01
C ARG A 424 11.49 16.18 7.21
N LEU A 425 12.22 15.08 7.05
CA LEU A 425 12.64 14.22 8.18
C LEU A 425 13.48 15.00 9.18
N VAL A 426 14.46 15.77 8.70
CA VAL A 426 15.34 16.60 9.56
C VAL A 426 14.54 17.70 10.25
N ALA A 427 13.64 18.37 9.54
CA ALA A 427 12.76 19.39 10.12
C ALA A 427 11.86 18.83 11.22
N ALA A 428 11.46 17.55 11.12
CA ALA A 428 10.71 16.84 12.15
C ALA A 428 11.59 16.27 13.28
N GLY A 429 12.90 16.53 13.28
CA GLY A 429 13.85 16.11 14.32
C GLY A 429 14.44 14.72 14.13
N ALA A 430 14.23 14.06 12.98
CA ALA A 430 14.81 12.75 12.70
C ALA A 430 16.28 12.84 12.29
N ASN A 431 17.02 11.75 12.57
CA ASN A 431 18.39 11.60 12.10
C ASN A 431 18.37 11.03 10.67
N TRP A 432 18.73 11.85 9.69
CA TRP A 432 18.76 11.48 8.28
C TRP A 432 19.68 10.28 7.98
N SER A 433 20.78 10.10 8.72
CA SER A 433 21.72 8.98 8.49
C SER A 433 21.13 7.60 8.82
N LYS A 434 19.95 7.56 9.48
CA LYS A 434 19.18 6.35 9.78
C LYS A 434 17.96 6.21 8.89
N ALA A 435 17.77 7.12 7.94
CA ALA A 435 16.65 7.07 7.02
C ALA A 435 16.73 5.84 6.11
N ARG A 436 15.57 5.28 5.80
CA ARG A 436 15.39 4.26 4.76
C ARG A 436 14.39 4.81 3.75
N PHE A 437 14.60 4.50 2.49
CA PHE A 437 13.75 4.98 1.42
C PHE A 437 12.93 3.84 0.84
N SER A 438 11.65 4.12 0.66
CA SER A 438 10.74 3.32 -0.15
C SER A 438 10.28 4.18 -1.31
N TYR A 439 10.33 3.67 -2.51
CA TYR A 439 10.00 4.41 -3.73
C TYR A 439 8.70 3.88 -4.31
N GLN A 440 7.86 4.81 -4.76
CA GLN A 440 6.68 4.52 -5.55
C GLN A 440 6.80 5.26 -6.88
N GLU A 441 6.68 4.52 -7.98
CA GLU A 441 6.77 5.08 -9.32
C GLU A 441 5.38 5.30 -9.92
N TYR A 442 5.24 6.38 -10.67
CA TYR A 442 4.04 6.72 -11.42
C TYR A 442 4.45 7.24 -12.80
N PHE A 443 4.29 6.42 -13.83
CA PHE A 443 4.65 6.72 -15.21
C PHE A 443 3.51 6.39 -16.16
N GLU A 444 3.55 6.97 -17.36
CA GLU A 444 2.65 6.62 -18.44
C GLU A 444 2.93 5.20 -18.96
N ARG A 445 1.99 4.65 -19.73
CA ARG A 445 2.15 3.33 -20.32
C ARG A 445 3.35 3.27 -21.26
N MET A 446 4.18 2.22 -21.12
CA MET A 446 5.48 2.12 -21.82
C MET A 446 5.37 1.86 -23.32
N ASP A 447 4.34 1.13 -23.79
CA ASP A 447 4.00 0.85 -25.21
C ASP A 447 5.19 0.43 -26.08
N LYS A 448 6.19 -0.27 -25.53
CA LYS A 448 7.44 -0.71 -26.19
C LYS A 448 8.30 0.44 -26.74
N GLN A 449 8.14 1.66 -26.27
CA GLN A 449 8.93 2.81 -26.69
C GLN A 449 10.16 2.95 -25.78
N ALA A 450 11.36 2.98 -26.40
CA ALA A 450 12.61 3.04 -25.65
C ALA A 450 12.73 4.30 -24.76
N GLU A 451 12.23 5.45 -25.25
CA GLU A 451 12.20 6.71 -24.52
C GLU A 451 11.27 6.65 -23.30
N ARG A 452 10.12 5.96 -23.40
CA ARG A 452 9.21 5.76 -22.25
C ARG A 452 9.83 4.84 -21.20
N PHE A 453 10.51 3.75 -21.61
CA PHE A 453 11.30 2.93 -20.69
C PHE A 453 12.46 3.69 -20.07
N GLY A 454 12.99 4.69 -20.76
CA GLY A 454 14.04 5.57 -20.25
C GLY A 454 13.61 6.45 -19.09
N GLN A 455 12.31 6.76 -18.94
CA GLN A 455 11.81 7.64 -17.87
C GLN A 455 11.99 7.04 -16.47
N PRO A 456 11.49 5.82 -16.14
CA PRO A 456 11.74 5.18 -14.86
C PRO A 456 13.23 4.91 -14.62
N VAL A 457 14.00 4.56 -15.66
CA VAL A 457 15.45 4.41 -15.52
C VAL A 457 16.11 5.73 -15.11
N ALA A 458 15.72 6.86 -15.72
CA ALA A 458 16.21 8.18 -15.36
C ALA A 458 15.85 8.53 -13.91
N ALA A 459 14.62 8.24 -13.48
CA ALA A 459 14.19 8.48 -12.10
C ALA A 459 15.00 7.63 -11.10
N LEU A 460 15.22 6.35 -11.39
CA LEU A 460 16.08 5.50 -10.55
C LEU A 460 17.51 6.04 -10.45
N LEU A 461 18.10 6.47 -11.58
CA LEU A 461 19.43 7.08 -11.57
C LEU A 461 19.47 8.36 -10.74
N GLY A 462 18.44 9.22 -10.82
CA GLY A 462 18.33 10.44 -10.03
C GLY A 462 18.22 10.14 -8.52
N SER A 463 17.40 9.16 -8.15
CA SER A 463 17.26 8.75 -6.76
C SER A 463 18.57 8.16 -6.19
N ILE A 464 19.26 7.31 -6.95
CA ILE A 464 20.55 6.72 -6.56
C ILE A 464 21.63 7.79 -6.43
N ALA A 465 21.69 8.75 -7.35
CA ALA A 465 22.68 9.82 -7.30
C ALA A 465 22.67 10.58 -5.98
N VAL A 466 21.50 10.74 -5.35
CA VAL A 466 21.38 11.40 -4.03
C VAL A 466 21.45 10.38 -2.90
N SER A 467 20.62 9.36 -2.90
CA SER A 467 20.45 8.45 -1.76
C SER A 467 21.70 7.59 -1.50
N TYR A 468 22.33 7.09 -2.54
CA TYR A 468 23.54 6.27 -2.42
C TYR A 468 24.79 7.15 -2.23
N THR A 469 24.97 8.16 -3.09
CA THR A 469 26.21 8.95 -3.13
C THR A 469 26.35 9.88 -1.93
N HIS A 470 25.26 10.48 -1.46
CA HIS A 470 25.30 11.50 -0.41
C HIS A 470 24.75 11.03 0.94
N LEU A 471 23.71 10.18 0.95
CA LEU A 471 23.04 9.78 2.18
C LEU A 471 23.46 8.41 2.70
N ARG A 472 24.12 7.58 1.88
CA ARG A 472 24.51 6.19 2.20
C ARG A 472 23.34 5.39 2.79
N ALA A 473 22.15 5.60 2.26
CA ALA A 473 20.90 5.07 2.80
C ALA A 473 20.55 3.67 2.28
N HIS A 474 21.39 3.09 1.42
CA HIS A 474 21.20 1.74 0.88
C HIS A 474 22.06 0.74 1.65
N GLU A 475 21.42 -0.33 2.11
CA GLU A 475 22.13 -1.55 2.49
C GLU A 475 22.51 -2.28 1.19
N THR A 476 23.74 -2.68 1.07
CA THR A 476 24.17 -3.58 -0.01
C THR A 476 23.68 -4.99 0.31
N LEU A 477 23.35 -5.78 -0.71
CA LEU A 477 22.97 -7.19 -0.54
C LEU A 477 24.04 -8.03 0.18
N SER A 478 25.27 -7.50 0.32
CA SER A 478 26.34 -8.12 1.07
C SER A 478 26.24 -7.94 2.59
N ASP A 479 25.35 -7.07 3.07
CA ASP A 479 25.17 -6.77 4.50
C ASP A 479 23.97 -7.54 5.10
N LEU A 480 23.36 -8.43 4.30
CA LEU A 480 22.30 -9.37 4.65
C LEU A 480 22.84 -10.78 4.75
#